data_41572e41d5ff9092d4dba3d21b348969
#
_entry.id   41572e41d5ff9092d4dba3d21b348969
#
_cell.length_a   1.000
_cell.length_b   1.000
_cell.length_c   1.000
_cell.angle_alpha   90.00
_cell.angle_beta   90.00
_cell.angle_gamma   90.00
#
_symmetry.space_group_name_H-M   'P 1'
#
loop_
_entity.id
_entity.type
_entity.pdbx_description
1 polymer ?
#
loop_
_entity_poly.entity_id
_entity_poly.type
_entity_poly.pdbx_seq_one_letter_code
_entity_poly.pdbx_strand_id
1 'polypeptide(L)'
;MNISKRVFVAGSIASLALSGCMVVPLASDGTPIYPAVAAYPYPAATTVPYRPPTYVPASPVNAASGAPVPTVLQARLYPSNEIASRTGMLAGTVTNMMTGKGQFQLDLAGELLSGEATRVPGNDRAGVASAYGARGTFMNCEYRMTTPYQGTGTCTVSTGALYQVHIGA
;
A
#
# COMPACT_ATOMS: atom_id res chain seq x y z
N MET A 1 34.94 -38.17 39.72
CA MET A 1 35.42 -37.47 40.92
C MET A 1 35.92 -36.10 40.47
N ASN A 2 35.46 -35.07 41.06
CA ASN A 2 35.66 -33.63 40.88
C ASN A 2 34.64 -32.86 40.02
N ILE A 3 33.70 -32.39 40.78
CA ILE A 3 32.67 -31.39 40.44
C ILE A 3 33.32 -30.01 40.50
N SER A 4 33.30 -29.27 39.42
CA SER A 4 33.64 -27.84 39.44
C SER A 4 32.39 -26.99 39.22
N LYS A 5 31.87 -26.42 40.30
CA LYS A 5 30.77 -25.45 40.34
C LYS A 5 31.26 -24.13 39.71
N ARG A 6 30.66 -23.73 38.63
CA ARG A 6 30.76 -22.34 38.13
C ARG A 6 29.44 -21.61 38.42
N VAL A 7 29.55 -20.68 39.35
CA VAL A 7 28.54 -19.73 39.73
C VAL A 7 28.44 -18.70 38.59
N PHE A 8 27.29 -18.64 37.91
CA PHE A 8 26.95 -17.54 37.01
C PHE A 8 26.15 -16.50 37.79
N VAL A 9 26.79 -15.35 37.97
CA VAL A 9 26.14 -14.15 38.49
C VAL A 9 25.28 -13.57 37.40
N ALA A 10 23.94 -13.61 37.60
CA ALA A 10 22.98 -12.98 36.73
C ALA A 10 22.91 -11.48 37.05
N GLY A 11 23.47 -10.68 36.14
CA GLY A 11 23.30 -9.23 36.15
C GLY A 11 21.98 -8.84 35.52
N SER A 12 21.01 -8.49 36.33
CA SER A 12 19.72 -7.93 35.87
C SER A 12 19.94 -6.46 35.50
N ILE A 13 19.89 -6.17 34.19
CA ILE A 13 19.81 -4.77 33.71
C ILE A 13 18.31 -4.42 33.67
N ALA A 14 17.86 -3.67 34.66
CA ALA A 14 16.53 -3.08 34.70
C ALA A 14 16.47 -1.91 33.71
N SER A 15 15.85 -2.10 32.56
CA SER A 15 15.51 -1.03 31.61
C SER A 15 14.30 -0.25 32.17
N LEU A 16 14.57 0.94 32.74
CA LEU A 16 13.53 1.89 33.08
C LEU A 16 13.01 2.52 31.76
N ALA A 17 11.83 2.05 31.32
CA ALA A 17 11.03 2.77 30.34
C ALA A 17 10.41 3.98 31.03
N LEU A 18 10.95 5.19 30.83
CA LEU A 18 10.29 6.44 31.18
C LEU A 18 9.15 6.68 30.19
N SER A 19 7.96 6.19 30.53
CA SER A 19 6.73 6.70 29.93
C SER A 19 6.49 8.11 30.48
N GLY A 20 6.91 9.12 29.74
CA GLY A 20 6.67 10.51 30.07
C GLY A 20 5.18 10.84 29.96
N CYS A 21 4.44 10.68 31.04
CA CYS A 21 3.12 11.30 31.17
C CYS A 21 3.33 12.81 31.30
N MET A 22 2.97 13.57 30.27
CA MET A 22 2.92 15.02 30.34
C MET A 22 1.75 15.41 31.26
N VAL A 23 2.05 15.87 32.46
CA VAL A 23 1.05 16.42 33.39
C VAL A 23 0.87 17.90 33.06
N VAL A 24 -0.33 18.24 32.54
CA VAL A 24 -0.69 19.66 32.32
C VAL A 24 -1.26 20.20 33.62
N PRO A 25 -0.68 21.26 34.24
CA PRO A 25 -1.22 21.87 35.44
C PRO A 25 -2.57 22.53 35.13
N LEU A 26 -3.54 22.36 36.04
CA LEU A 26 -4.85 22.99 35.95
C LEU A 26 -4.87 24.25 36.84
N ALA A 27 -5.56 25.28 36.35
CA ALA A 27 -5.89 26.45 37.17
C ALA A 27 -6.95 26.08 38.22
N SER A 28 -7.15 26.94 39.22
CA SER A 28 -8.11 26.72 40.29
C SER A 28 -9.58 26.61 39.85
N ASP A 29 -9.88 27.00 38.62
CA ASP A 29 -11.18 26.84 37.92
C ASP A 29 -11.30 25.58 37.08
N GLY A 30 -10.27 24.71 37.07
CA GLY A 30 -10.25 23.47 36.31
C GLY A 30 -9.83 23.60 34.85
N THR A 31 -9.39 24.80 34.43
CA THR A 31 -8.90 25.00 33.06
C THR A 31 -7.43 24.62 32.92
N PRO A 32 -7.01 23.93 31.84
CA PRO A 32 -5.61 23.57 31.63
C PRO A 32 -4.76 24.81 31.31
N ILE A 33 -3.66 25.01 32.09
CA ILE A 33 -2.72 26.08 31.85
C ILE A 33 -1.71 25.62 30.81
N TYR A 34 -1.84 26.09 29.57
CA TYR A 34 -0.80 25.92 28.58
C TYR A 34 0.27 27.04 28.74
N PRO A 35 1.56 26.70 28.65
CA PRO A 35 2.59 27.74 28.61
C PRO A 35 2.30 28.61 27.38
N ALA A 36 2.26 29.96 27.61
CA ALA A 36 2.09 30.91 26.52
C ALA A 36 3.18 30.66 25.48
N VAL A 37 2.82 30.05 24.34
CA VAL A 37 3.72 30.02 23.20
C VAL A 37 3.97 31.44 22.79
N ALA A 38 5.24 31.89 22.86
CA ALA A 38 5.65 33.21 22.42
C ALA A 38 5.03 33.42 21.02
N ALA A 39 4.15 34.43 20.93
CA ALA A 39 3.56 34.81 19.66
C ALA A 39 4.71 35.20 18.74
N TYR A 40 5.06 34.36 17.79
CA TYR A 40 5.93 34.77 16.71
C TYR A 40 5.25 35.94 16.00
N PRO A 41 5.90 37.10 15.84
CA PRO A 41 5.31 38.17 15.04
C PRO A 41 5.11 37.63 13.62
N TYR A 42 3.85 37.41 13.29
CA TYR A 42 3.51 37.15 11.88
C TYR A 42 3.95 38.39 11.10
N PRO A 43 4.74 38.25 10.05
CA PRO A 43 4.99 39.37 9.16
C PRO A 43 3.62 39.85 8.65
N ALA A 44 3.40 41.19 8.79
CA ALA A 44 2.16 41.82 8.34
C ALA A 44 1.84 41.33 6.94
N ALA A 45 0.64 40.75 6.77
CA ALA A 45 0.17 40.29 5.48
C ALA A 45 0.18 41.50 4.54
N THR A 46 1.17 41.57 3.68
CA THR A 46 1.12 42.43 2.51
C THR A 46 -0.07 41.98 1.69
N THR A 47 -1.12 42.82 1.68
CA THR A 47 -2.27 42.61 0.82
C THR A 47 -1.82 42.74 -0.63
N VAL A 48 -1.36 41.63 -1.18
CA VAL A 48 -1.18 41.51 -2.62
C VAL A 48 -2.58 41.54 -3.23
N PRO A 49 -2.91 42.50 -4.11
CA PRO A 49 -4.23 42.53 -4.70
C PRO A 49 -4.46 41.19 -5.43
N TYR A 50 -5.50 40.46 -5.01
CA TYR A 50 -5.91 39.22 -5.67
C TYR A 50 -6.27 39.53 -7.12
N ARG A 51 -5.37 39.16 -8.03
CA ARG A 51 -5.67 39.12 -9.46
C ARG A 51 -6.29 37.76 -9.74
N PRO A 52 -7.59 37.68 -10.09
CA PRO A 52 -8.17 36.40 -10.43
C PRO A 52 -7.34 35.77 -11.56
N PRO A 53 -7.06 34.45 -11.48
CA PRO A 53 -6.35 33.77 -12.56
C PRO A 53 -7.15 33.97 -13.83
N THR A 54 -6.56 34.62 -14.83
CA THR A 54 -7.09 34.66 -16.19
C THR A 54 -7.15 33.19 -16.63
N TYR A 55 -8.37 32.67 -16.83
CA TYR A 55 -8.58 31.38 -17.45
C TYR A 55 -8.01 31.46 -18.88
N VAL A 56 -6.78 30.99 -19.02
CA VAL A 56 -6.24 30.69 -20.33
C VAL A 56 -6.83 29.33 -20.69
N PRO A 57 -7.71 29.21 -21.70
CA PRO A 57 -8.15 27.93 -22.17
C PRO A 57 -6.88 27.13 -22.48
N ALA A 58 -6.70 25.98 -21.82
CA ALA A 58 -5.60 25.08 -22.10
C ALA A 58 -5.66 24.78 -23.60
N SER A 59 -4.66 25.23 -24.34
CA SER A 59 -4.48 24.76 -25.71
C SER A 59 -4.53 23.24 -25.66
N PRO A 60 -5.24 22.58 -26.59
CA PRO A 60 -5.23 21.13 -26.63
C PRO A 60 -3.74 20.74 -26.73
N VAL A 61 -3.19 20.21 -25.64
CA VAL A 61 -1.90 19.54 -25.70
C VAL A 61 -2.10 18.43 -26.71
N ASN A 62 -1.52 18.60 -27.90
CA ASN A 62 -1.38 17.51 -28.83
C ASN A 62 -0.75 16.38 -28.03
N ALA A 63 -1.57 15.41 -27.61
CA ALA A 63 -1.08 14.18 -27.02
C ALA A 63 -0.03 13.68 -28.01
N ALA A 64 1.22 13.59 -27.54
CA ALA A 64 2.31 13.12 -28.35
C ALA A 64 1.86 11.79 -28.95
N SER A 65 1.63 11.79 -30.26
CA SER A 65 1.15 10.63 -30.99
C SER A 65 2.15 9.50 -30.78
N GLY A 66 1.76 8.49 -29.96
CA GLY A 66 2.59 7.30 -29.74
C GLY A 66 2.87 6.93 -28.27
N ALA A 67 2.51 7.73 -27.27
CA ALA A 67 2.65 7.27 -25.89
C ALA A 67 1.61 6.17 -25.60
N PRO A 68 2.03 5.01 -25.05
CA PRO A 68 1.11 3.93 -24.73
C PRO A 68 0.09 4.39 -23.68
N VAL A 69 -1.20 4.23 -23.98
CA VAL A 69 -2.30 4.61 -23.08
C VAL A 69 -2.53 3.49 -22.09
N PRO A 70 -2.51 3.76 -20.77
CA PRO A 70 -2.86 2.77 -19.76
C PRO A 70 -4.26 2.20 -19.98
N THR A 71 -4.41 0.88 -19.82
CA THR A 71 -5.67 0.17 -20.00
C THR A 71 -6.05 -0.55 -18.71
N VAL A 72 -7.29 -0.38 -18.27
CA VAL A 72 -7.82 -1.09 -17.10
C VAL A 72 -8.46 -2.40 -17.55
N LEU A 73 -8.00 -3.49 -16.95
CA LEU A 73 -8.48 -4.85 -17.18
C LEU A 73 -9.15 -5.37 -15.91
N GLN A 74 -10.17 -6.20 -16.06
CA GLN A 74 -10.76 -6.92 -14.94
C GLN A 74 -9.90 -8.12 -14.58
N ALA A 75 -9.76 -8.40 -13.29
CA ALA A 75 -9.17 -9.62 -12.78
C ALA A 75 -10.20 -10.40 -11.97
N ARG A 76 -10.36 -11.68 -12.28
CA ARG A 76 -11.21 -12.59 -11.52
C ARG A 76 -10.37 -13.74 -10.98
N LEU A 77 -10.47 -13.96 -9.67
CA LEU A 77 -9.71 -14.98 -8.98
C LEU A 77 -10.67 -16.05 -8.48
N TYR A 78 -10.50 -17.25 -9.02
CA TYR A 78 -11.31 -18.43 -8.70
C TYR A 78 -10.58 -19.25 -7.63
N PRO A 79 -11.24 -19.68 -6.54
CA PRO A 79 -10.61 -20.46 -5.49
C PRO A 79 -10.11 -21.81 -6.05
N SER A 80 -8.88 -22.17 -5.67
CA SER A 80 -8.21 -23.41 -6.10
C SER A 80 -7.92 -24.36 -4.95
N ASN A 81 -8.19 -23.94 -3.70
CA ASN A 81 -8.09 -24.81 -2.53
C ASN A 81 -9.22 -24.53 -1.54
N GLU A 82 -9.31 -25.34 -0.50
CA GLU A 82 -10.38 -25.27 0.50
C GLU A 82 -10.36 -23.94 1.28
N ILE A 83 -9.17 -23.39 1.58
CA ILE A 83 -9.03 -22.12 2.28
C ILE A 83 -9.61 -20.98 1.44
N ALA A 84 -9.26 -20.93 0.16
CA ALA A 84 -9.80 -19.94 -0.78
C ALA A 84 -11.32 -20.10 -1.00
N SER A 85 -11.82 -21.34 -0.99
CA SER A 85 -13.26 -21.62 -1.16
C SER A 85 -14.13 -21.04 -0.05
N ARG A 86 -13.59 -20.85 1.14
CA ARG A 86 -14.30 -20.21 2.28
C ARG A 86 -14.52 -18.71 2.03
N THR A 87 -13.59 -18.06 1.32
CA THR A 87 -13.72 -16.66 0.94
C THR A 87 -14.51 -16.50 -0.36
N GLY A 88 -14.43 -17.52 -1.24
CA GLY A 88 -15.09 -17.51 -2.53
C GLY A 88 -14.29 -16.82 -3.63
N MET A 89 -14.97 -16.49 -4.72
CA MET A 89 -14.39 -15.80 -5.87
C MET A 89 -14.11 -14.33 -5.51
N LEU A 90 -12.97 -13.83 -5.96
CA LEU A 90 -12.57 -12.43 -5.79
C LEU A 90 -12.58 -11.70 -7.14
N ALA A 91 -12.85 -10.41 -7.09
CA ALA A 91 -12.76 -9.53 -8.24
C ALA A 91 -11.79 -8.39 -7.95
N GLY A 92 -11.05 -8.00 -8.96
CA GLY A 92 -10.09 -6.90 -8.88
C GLY A 92 -9.87 -6.25 -10.24
N THR A 93 -8.98 -5.28 -10.27
CA THR A 93 -8.59 -4.56 -11.47
C THR A 93 -7.08 -4.56 -11.65
N VAL A 94 -6.65 -4.61 -12.89
CA VAL A 94 -5.24 -4.45 -13.29
C VAL A 94 -5.17 -3.29 -14.26
N THR A 95 -4.50 -2.22 -13.90
CA THR A 95 -4.19 -1.13 -14.83
C THR A 95 -2.87 -1.47 -15.52
N ASN A 96 -2.95 -1.92 -16.77
CA ASN A 96 -1.77 -2.17 -17.59
C ASN A 96 -1.22 -0.83 -18.08
N MET A 97 -0.01 -0.48 -17.63
CA MET A 97 0.66 0.77 -17.99
C MET A 97 1.30 0.72 -19.38
N MET A 98 1.19 -0.42 -20.09
CA MET A 98 1.78 -0.68 -21.41
C MET A 98 3.32 -0.51 -21.48
N THR A 99 3.96 -0.42 -20.30
CA THR A 99 5.42 -0.26 -20.13
C THR A 99 6.08 -1.53 -19.58
N GLY A 100 5.32 -2.64 -19.50
CA GLY A 100 5.74 -3.86 -18.80
C GLY A 100 5.46 -3.85 -17.31
N LYS A 101 4.86 -2.77 -16.80
CA LYS A 101 4.35 -2.63 -15.43
C LYS A 101 2.84 -2.50 -15.42
N GLY A 102 2.23 -2.88 -14.30
CA GLY A 102 0.82 -2.69 -14.04
C GLY A 102 0.56 -2.41 -12.57
N GLN A 103 -0.57 -1.80 -12.27
CA GLN A 103 -1.09 -1.68 -10.91
C GLN A 103 -2.22 -2.67 -10.71
N PHE A 104 -2.23 -3.32 -9.57
CA PHE A 104 -3.19 -4.35 -9.22
C PHE A 104 -3.94 -3.97 -7.95
N GLN A 105 -5.26 -4.07 -7.98
CA GLN A 105 -6.13 -3.82 -6.82
C GLN A 105 -7.23 -4.87 -6.76
N LEU A 106 -7.50 -5.38 -5.56
CA LEU A 106 -8.61 -6.29 -5.31
C LEU A 106 -9.11 -6.16 -3.87
N ASP A 107 -10.37 -6.51 -3.65
CA ASP A 107 -10.94 -6.70 -2.32
C ASP A 107 -10.86 -8.17 -1.91
N LEU A 108 -10.24 -8.42 -0.75
CA LEU A 108 -10.16 -9.72 -0.12
C LEU A 108 -10.93 -9.68 1.21
N ALA A 109 -12.19 -10.11 1.17
CA ALA A 109 -13.05 -10.14 2.36
C ALA A 109 -13.08 -8.81 3.14
N GLY A 110 -13.27 -7.70 2.42
CA GLY A 110 -13.31 -6.34 2.98
C GLY A 110 -11.94 -5.76 3.34
N GLU A 111 -10.85 -6.34 2.83
CA GLU A 111 -9.52 -5.75 2.85
C GLU A 111 -9.07 -5.42 1.43
N LEU A 112 -8.85 -4.13 1.16
CA LEU A 112 -8.30 -3.70 -0.11
C LEU A 112 -6.81 -4.06 -0.16
N LEU A 113 -6.44 -4.94 -1.09
CA LEU A 113 -5.05 -5.22 -1.45
C LEU A 113 -4.69 -4.39 -2.67
N SER A 114 -3.56 -3.71 -2.61
CA SER A 114 -3.01 -2.96 -3.73
C SER A 114 -1.54 -3.31 -3.96
N GLY A 115 -1.11 -3.28 -5.19
CA GLY A 115 0.25 -3.66 -5.52
C GLY A 115 0.60 -3.47 -6.98
N GLU A 116 1.72 -4.05 -7.36
CA GLU A 116 2.29 -3.91 -8.70
C GLU A 116 2.44 -5.26 -9.38
N ALA A 117 2.30 -5.23 -10.69
CA ALA A 117 2.60 -6.32 -11.60
C ALA A 117 3.77 -5.93 -12.49
N THR A 118 4.70 -6.84 -12.72
CA THR A 118 5.89 -6.59 -13.53
C THR A 118 6.15 -7.78 -14.46
N ARG A 119 6.54 -7.51 -15.69
CA ARG A 119 6.98 -8.53 -16.64
C ARG A 119 8.30 -9.16 -16.19
N VAL A 120 8.43 -10.45 -16.45
CA VAL A 120 9.70 -11.16 -16.28
C VAL A 120 10.65 -10.76 -17.42
N PRO A 121 11.88 -10.32 -17.12
CA PRO A 121 12.87 -9.99 -18.15
C PRO A 121 13.08 -11.16 -19.11
N GLY A 122 13.09 -10.86 -20.42
CA GLY A 122 13.26 -11.90 -21.45
C GLY A 122 12.02 -12.71 -21.78
N ASN A 123 10.90 -12.46 -21.13
CA ASN A 123 9.62 -13.11 -21.44
C ASN A 123 8.46 -12.10 -21.41
N ASP A 124 8.14 -11.54 -22.56
CA ASP A 124 7.11 -10.50 -22.70
C ASP A 124 5.68 -10.95 -22.31
N ARG A 125 5.47 -12.22 -22.18
CA ARG A 125 4.16 -12.79 -21.82
C ARG A 125 4.04 -13.20 -20.37
N ALA A 126 5.15 -13.47 -19.67
CA ALA A 126 5.14 -13.85 -18.26
C ALA A 126 5.37 -12.66 -17.36
N GLY A 127 4.74 -12.67 -16.20
CA GLY A 127 4.93 -11.64 -15.18
C GLY A 127 4.63 -12.15 -13.79
N VAL A 128 5.03 -11.35 -12.82
CA VAL A 128 4.75 -11.55 -11.40
C VAL A 128 4.02 -10.31 -10.87
N ALA A 129 3.15 -10.52 -9.88
CA ALA A 129 2.48 -9.43 -9.20
C ALA A 129 2.51 -9.67 -7.70
N SER A 130 2.62 -8.58 -6.94
CA SER A 130 2.55 -8.62 -5.48
C SER A 130 1.61 -7.51 -5.01
N ALA A 131 0.71 -7.83 -4.09
CA ALA A 131 -0.23 -6.88 -3.50
C ALA A 131 -0.26 -7.03 -1.99
N TYR A 132 -0.49 -5.92 -1.29
CA TYR A 132 -0.50 -5.83 0.16
C TYR A 132 -1.74 -5.10 0.65
N GLY A 133 -2.28 -5.56 1.76
CA GLY A 133 -3.39 -4.97 2.47
C GLY A 133 -2.97 -4.29 3.77
N ALA A 134 -3.79 -3.38 4.25
CA ALA A 134 -3.53 -2.61 5.47
C ALA A 134 -3.51 -3.48 6.75
N ARG A 135 -4.12 -4.66 6.72
CA ARG A 135 -4.12 -5.61 7.85
C ARG A 135 -2.93 -6.59 7.82
N GLY A 136 -1.97 -6.38 6.92
CA GLY A 136 -0.78 -7.21 6.78
C GLY A 136 -0.97 -8.44 5.90
N THR A 137 -2.11 -8.57 5.25
CA THR A 137 -2.31 -9.60 4.24
C THR A 137 -1.50 -9.27 3.00
N PHE A 138 -0.84 -10.27 2.43
CA PHE A 138 -0.17 -10.12 1.14
C PHE A 138 -0.56 -11.24 0.19
N MET A 139 -0.44 -10.94 -1.11
CA MET A 139 -0.72 -11.86 -2.19
C MET A 139 0.40 -11.78 -3.22
N ASN A 140 0.88 -12.94 -3.67
CA ASN A 140 1.81 -13.05 -4.78
C ASN A 140 1.16 -13.85 -5.91
N CYS A 141 1.32 -13.36 -7.12
CA CYS A 141 0.78 -13.99 -8.32
C CYS A 141 1.87 -14.19 -9.37
N GLU A 142 1.77 -15.29 -10.08
CA GLU A 142 2.46 -15.53 -11.35
C GLU A 142 1.43 -15.58 -12.45
N TYR A 143 1.65 -14.83 -13.52
CA TYR A 143 0.68 -14.76 -14.61
C TYR A 143 1.34 -14.86 -15.99
N ARG A 144 0.55 -15.24 -16.97
CA ARG A 144 0.93 -15.27 -18.37
C ARG A 144 -0.14 -14.60 -19.21
N MET A 145 0.26 -13.59 -19.96
CA MET A 145 -0.61 -12.92 -20.93
C MET A 145 -0.67 -13.71 -22.23
N THR A 146 -1.86 -13.95 -22.73
CA THR A 146 -2.11 -14.55 -24.07
C THR A 146 -2.22 -13.47 -25.12
N THR A 147 -2.81 -12.33 -24.76
CA THR A 147 -2.88 -11.10 -25.56
C THR A 147 -2.50 -9.91 -24.68
N PRO A 148 -2.36 -8.69 -25.21
CA PRO A 148 -2.16 -7.49 -24.38
C PRO A 148 -3.28 -7.24 -23.35
N TYR A 149 -4.43 -7.85 -23.53
CA TYR A 149 -5.65 -7.62 -22.74
C TYR A 149 -6.18 -8.84 -22.01
N GLN A 150 -5.59 -10.01 -22.22
CA GLN A 150 -6.04 -11.27 -21.62
C GLN A 150 -4.88 -12.10 -21.10
N GLY A 151 -5.09 -12.74 -19.98
CA GLY A 151 -4.10 -13.62 -19.37
C GLY A 151 -4.70 -14.51 -18.29
N THR A 152 -3.89 -15.46 -17.86
CA THR A 152 -4.21 -16.39 -16.76
C THR A 152 -3.02 -16.52 -15.83
N GLY A 153 -3.26 -16.98 -14.62
CA GLY A 153 -2.18 -17.18 -13.65
C GLY A 153 -2.65 -17.83 -12.37
N THR A 154 -1.77 -17.87 -11.41
CA THR A 154 -2.04 -18.38 -10.06
C THR A 154 -1.62 -17.35 -9.02
N CYS A 155 -2.39 -17.24 -7.95
CA CYS A 155 -2.12 -16.35 -6.84
C CYS A 155 -2.10 -17.12 -5.53
N THR A 156 -1.15 -16.80 -4.67
CA THR A 156 -1.03 -17.33 -3.31
C THR A 156 -1.17 -16.18 -2.33
N VAL A 157 -2.07 -16.33 -1.36
CA VAL A 157 -2.28 -15.37 -0.27
C VAL A 157 -1.51 -15.82 0.95
N SER A 158 -1.07 -14.89 1.80
CA SER A 158 -0.38 -15.16 3.08
C SER A 158 -1.16 -16.07 4.05
N THR A 159 -2.47 -16.15 3.89
CA THR A 159 -3.35 -17.06 4.63
C THR A 159 -3.28 -18.52 4.17
N GLY A 160 -2.54 -18.80 3.09
CA GLY A 160 -2.51 -20.10 2.43
C GLY A 160 -3.63 -20.33 1.42
N ALA A 161 -4.46 -19.33 1.14
CA ALA A 161 -5.47 -19.41 0.09
C ALA A 161 -4.81 -19.37 -1.29
N LEU A 162 -5.24 -20.28 -2.18
CA LEU A 162 -4.76 -20.38 -3.56
C LEU A 162 -5.88 -20.02 -4.54
N TYR A 163 -5.54 -19.23 -5.53
CA TYR A 163 -6.48 -18.77 -6.54
C TYR A 163 -5.92 -18.97 -7.94
N GLN A 164 -6.81 -19.28 -8.87
CA GLN A 164 -6.54 -19.15 -10.29
C GLN A 164 -7.05 -17.79 -10.76
N VAL A 165 -6.18 -16.97 -11.34
CA VAL A 165 -6.54 -15.65 -11.84
C VAL A 165 -6.78 -15.69 -13.35
N HIS A 166 -7.87 -15.04 -13.77
CA HIS A 166 -8.16 -14.71 -15.16
C HIS A 166 -8.16 -13.19 -15.30
N ILE A 167 -7.37 -12.69 -16.25
CA ILE A 167 -7.25 -11.27 -16.57
C ILE A 167 -7.90 -11.07 -17.95
N GLY A 168 -8.73 -10.05 -18.05
CA GLY A 168 -9.39 -9.69 -19.28
C GLY A 168 -10.84 -9.26 -19.05
N ALA A 169 -11.48 -8.76 -20.10
CA ALA A 169 -12.89 -8.36 -20.10
C ALA A 169 -13.79 -9.54 -20.39
#